data_576c5efe96b15e9eeff0d724761689f2
#
_entry.id   576c5efe96b15e9eeff0d724761689f2
#
_cell.length_a   1.000
_cell.length_b   1.000
_cell.length_c   1.000
_cell.angle_alpha   90.00
_cell.angle_beta   90.00
_cell.angle_gamma   90.00
#
_symmetry.space_group_name_H-M   'P 1'
#
loop_
_entity.id
_entity.type
_entity.pdbx_description
1 polymer ?
#
loop_
_entity_poly.entity_id
_entity_poly.type
_entity_poly.pdbx_seq_one_letter_code
_entity_poly.pdbx_strand_id
1 'polypeptide(L)'
;MGLTEAMQMGLATSVVMLPAVAGLVLLLWTSGDRAARSIGILASGVAAILVAILIEQNTNQVFELWDIAPDLFMRVAWRVNVATLCLSALVAGVGALVLHFAGTYFGPTPKARRAIGTLLIFEAAMLGLILSDDLFMLFTFWEATGLCSFFLISTDSDKRADTFAAAQQALLVTVGGALPMLVGFIAITLTTGTSSLSALAASPPPVTLQTIALALILPGILSKSAQVPLHFWLPGAMAAPTPISAYLHSATMVKAGIILLLFLFPICGETWLWSAALVPLGTATCLWGAYRALGEDDIKLLMAWSTVSQLGLMVITAGLGTDLAIRAATLYLFAHAIFKAGLFLGIGGIDHVAHTRNLSALGGLGRRAPALAVVVALLAGSMAGLPPFVGFLSKELVLKKLLMADPFLHDLAVLGIVLGLSLIHI
;
A
#
# COMPACT_ATOMS: atom_id res chain seq x y z
N MET A 1 14.13 26.79 16.42
CA MET A 1 14.44 26.00 17.63
C MET A 1 13.85 24.63 17.43
N GLY A 2 14.66 23.55 17.28
CA GLY A 2 14.17 22.20 17.04
C GLY A 2 13.37 21.64 18.22
N LEU A 3 12.45 20.72 17.95
CA LEU A 3 11.76 19.98 19.01
C LEU A 3 12.77 19.10 19.75
N THR A 4 12.55 18.89 21.05
CA THR A 4 13.34 17.92 21.82
C THR A 4 13.06 16.50 21.32
N GLU A 5 14.01 15.59 21.51
CA GLU A 5 13.88 14.17 21.13
C GLU A 5 12.60 13.52 21.71
N ALA A 6 12.31 13.79 22.98
CA ALA A 6 11.09 13.30 23.63
C ALA A 6 9.81 13.81 22.96
N MET A 7 9.81 15.06 22.47
CA MET A 7 8.67 15.61 21.74
C MET A 7 8.52 14.96 20.35
N GLN A 8 9.62 14.75 19.63
CA GLN A 8 9.61 14.06 18.33
C GLN A 8 9.12 12.61 18.46
N MET A 9 9.59 11.89 19.47
CA MET A 9 9.12 10.55 19.82
C MET A 9 7.61 10.55 20.13
N GLY A 10 7.15 11.51 20.94
CA GLY A 10 5.72 11.69 21.25
C GLY A 10 4.87 11.96 20.01
N LEU A 11 5.37 12.82 19.10
CA LEU A 11 4.69 13.10 17.82
C LEU A 11 4.64 11.85 16.94
N ALA A 12 5.74 11.11 16.77
CA ALA A 12 5.78 9.87 15.97
C ALA A 12 4.80 8.82 16.52
N THR A 13 4.76 8.65 17.86
CA THR A 13 3.79 7.76 18.51
C THR A 13 2.35 8.23 18.26
N SER A 14 2.09 9.54 18.34
CA SER A 14 0.76 10.12 18.12
C SER A 14 0.27 9.96 16.69
N VAL A 15 1.16 9.93 15.70
CA VAL A 15 0.82 9.64 14.29
C VAL A 15 0.11 8.29 14.17
N VAL A 16 0.53 7.28 14.92
CA VAL A 16 -0.05 5.94 14.90
C VAL A 16 -1.24 5.83 15.86
N MET A 17 -1.09 6.35 17.08
CA MET A 17 -2.07 6.14 18.14
C MET A 17 -3.36 6.95 17.94
N LEU A 18 -3.29 8.13 17.33
CA LEU A 18 -4.47 8.99 17.17
C LEU A 18 -5.53 8.34 16.26
N PRO A 19 -5.22 7.84 15.05
CA PRO A 19 -6.19 7.11 14.25
C PRO A 19 -6.66 5.81 14.92
N ALA A 20 -5.76 5.09 15.64
CA ALA A 20 -6.12 3.87 16.36
C ALA A 20 -7.18 4.13 17.43
N VAL A 21 -6.94 5.10 18.30
CA VAL A 21 -7.86 5.46 19.38
C VAL A 21 -9.18 5.99 18.83
N ALA A 22 -9.13 6.89 17.83
CA ALA A 22 -10.33 7.39 17.19
C ALA A 22 -11.16 6.28 16.53
N GLY A 23 -10.51 5.33 15.89
CA GLY A 23 -11.15 4.15 15.31
C GLY A 23 -11.81 3.26 16.35
N LEU A 24 -11.12 2.95 17.45
CA LEU A 24 -11.67 2.18 18.58
C LEU A 24 -12.86 2.88 19.23
N VAL A 25 -12.76 4.19 19.46
CA VAL A 25 -13.88 4.99 19.99
C VAL A 25 -15.09 4.86 19.07
N LEU A 26 -14.95 4.97 17.75
CA LEU A 26 -16.05 4.82 16.81
C LEU A 26 -16.65 3.41 16.79
N LEU A 27 -15.84 2.37 16.99
CA LEU A 27 -16.34 0.99 17.03
C LEU A 27 -17.10 0.68 18.32
N LEU A 28 -16.65 1.23 19.45
CA LEU A 28 -17.25 0.99 20.77
C LEU A 28 -18.44 1.92 21.03
N TRP A 29 -18.50 3.08 20.43
CA TRP A 29 -19.55 4.07 20.65
C TRP A 29 -20.79 3.76 19.81
N THR A 30 -21.90 3.44 20.48
CA THR A 30 -23.11 2.96 19.81
C THR A 30 -24.04 4.06 19.27
N SER A 31 -23.80 5.35 19.59
CA SER A 31 -24.73 6.46 19.29
C SER A 31 -24.12 7.65 18.53
N GLY A 32 -22.97 7.48 17.84
CA GLY A 32 -22.23 8.60 17.26
C GLY A 32 -22.24 8.68 15.72
N ASP A 33 -23.27 8.17 15.03
CA ASP A 33 -23.24 8.02 13.55
C ASP A 33 -23.01 9.32 12.78
N ARG A 34 -23.57 10.45 13.28
CA ARG A 34 -23.34 11.76 12.65
C ARG A 34 -21.92 12.30 12.86
N ALA A 35 -21.31 12.01 14.00
CA ALA A 35 -19.98 12.48 14.34
C ALA A 35 -18.86 11.64 13.67
N ALA A 36 -19.16 10.41 13.23
CA ALA A 36 -18.17 9.48 12.70
C ALA A 36 -17.35 10.07 11.54
N ARG A 37 -18.01 10.79 10.61
CA ARG A 37 -17.35 11.48 9.50
C ARG A 37 -16.34 12.51 10.00
N SER A 38 -16.76 13.39 10.90
CA SER A 38 -15.91 14.48 11.42
C SER A 38 -14.74 13.91 12.23
N ILE A 39 -14.98 12.93 13.08
CA ILE A 39 -13.94 12.24 13.84
C ILE A 39 -12.93 11.59 12.89
N GLY A 40 -13.40 10.90 11.84
CA GLY A 40 -12.51 10.27 10.86
C GLY A 40 -11.61 11.27 10.13
N ILE A 41 -12.19 12.35 9.62
CA ILE A 41 -11.45 13.40 8.90
C ILE A 41 -10.45 14.10 9.84
N LEU A 42 -10.86 14.42 11.06
CA LEU A 42 -9.99 15.10 12.04
C LEU A 42 -8.84 14.21 12.48
N ALA A 43 -9.09 12.94 12.79
CA ALA A 43 -8.04 12.02 13.24
C ALA A 43 -6.96 11.82 12.16
N SER A 44 -7.37 11.51 10.92
CA SER A 44 -6.45 11.33 9.81
C SER A 44 -5.77 12.66 9.39
N GLY A 45 -6.52 13.76 9.37
CA GLY A 45 -5.99 15.08 9.06
C GLY A 45 -4.95 15.55 10.08
N VAL A 46 -5.19 15.33 11.38
CA VAL A 46 -4.19 15.64 12.42
C VAL A 46 -2.97 14.73 12.30
N ALA A 47 -3.15 13.43 12.02
CA ALA A 47 -2.03 12.54 11.76
C ALA A 47 -1.16 13.05 10.60
N ALA A 48 -1.76 13.51 9.50
CA ALA A 48 -1.04 14.12 8.38
C ALA A 48 -0.28 15.40 8.77
N ILE A 49 -0.88 16.25 9.61
CA ILE A 49 -0.23 17.46 10.14
C ILE A 49 0.97 17.09 11.03
N LEU A 50 0.82 16.11 11.91
CA LEU A 50 1.92 15.65 12.77
C LEU A 50 3.10 15.12 11.94
N VAL A 51 2.82 14.37 10.86
CA VAL A 51 3.85 13.93 9.90
C VAL A 51 4.52 15.13 9.23
N ALA A 52 3.77 16.14 8.80
CA ALA A 52 4.33 17.35 8.20
C ALA A 52 5.25 18.11 9.16
N ILE A 53 4.90 18.19 10.45
CA ILE A 53 5.74 18.77 11.48
C ILE A 53 7.07 17.99 11.63
N LEU A 54 7.02 16.65 11.64
CA LEU A 54 8.21 15.81 11.71
C LEU A 54 9.11 15.96 10.47
N ILE A 55 8.53 16.16 9.29
CA ILE A 55 9.27 16.46 8.05
C ILE A 55 9.97 17.81 8.17
N GLU A 56 9.26 18.86 8.62
CA GLU A 56 9.83 20.20 8.79
C GLU A 56 10.99 20.21 9.79
N GLN A 57 10.91 19.41 10.85
CA GLN A 57 11.98 19.24 11.84
C GLN A 57 13.17 18.42 11.33
N ASN A 58 13.11 17.92 10.09
CA ASN A 58 14.13 17.06 9.49
C ASN A 58 14.54 15.89 10.41
N THR A 59 13.53 15.28 11.05
CA THR A 59 13.73 14.19 12.01
C THR A 59 14.31 12.97 11.29
N ASN A 60 15.45 12.49 11.75
CA ASN A 60 16.14 11.30 11.22
C ASN A 60 16.72 10.49 12.38
N GLN A 61 15.86 9.74 13.07
CA GLN A 61 16.21 9.01 14.29
C GLN A 61 15.40 7.73 14.43
N VAL A 62 15.92 6.81 15.23
CA VAL A 62 15.19 5.65 15.74
C VAL A 62 14.84 5.93 17.21
N PHE A 63 13.56 5.90 17.53
CA PHE A 63 13.04 6.09 18.87
C PHE A 63 12.67 4.74 19.45
N GLU A 64 13.41 4.26 20.46
CA GLU A 64 13.06 3.07 21.22
C GLU A 64 12.12 3.45 22.37
N LEU A 65 10.91 2.86 22.38
CA LEU A 65 9.89 3.16 23.38
C LEU A 65 9.88 2.12 24.50
N TRP A 66 9.91 0.85 24.12
CA TRP A 66 9.77 -0.27 25.06
C TRP A 66 10.44 -1.53 24.55
N ASP A 67 11.12 -2.24 25.45
CA ASP A 67 11.48 -3.64 25.29
C ASP A 67 10.32 -4.49 25.83
N ILE A 68 9.56 -5.15 24.90
CA ILE A 68 8.42 -6.01 25.27
C ILE A 68 8.92 -7.35 25.78
N ALA A 69 9.91 -7.92 25.10
CA ALA A 69 10.50 -9.21 25.43
C ALA A 69 11.99 -9.19 25.03
N PRO A 70 12.89 -8.73 25.92
CA PRO A 70 14.31 -8.63 25.64
C PRO A 70 14.96 -9.93 25.19
N ASP A 71 14.54 -11.06 25.81
CA ASP A 71 15.04 -12.40 25.48
C ASP A 71 14.63 -12.86 24.05
N LEU A 72 13.57 -12.27 23.49
CA LEU A 72 13.08 -12.54 22.15
C LEU A 72 13.42 -11.40 21.17
N PHE A 73 14.21 -10.44 21.59
CA PHE A 73 14.60 -9.23 20.82
C PHE A 73 13.39 -8.44 20.30
N MET A 74 12.23 -8.47 20.98
CA MET A 74 11.03 -7.75 20.58
C MET A 74 10.98 -6.37 21.22
N ARG A 75 11.00 -5.33 20.38
CA ARG A 75 10.99 -3.93 20.81
C ARG A 75 9.88 -3.13 20.13
N VAL A 76 9.37 -2.12 20.83
CA VAL A 76 8.57 -1.06 20.21
C VAL A 76 9.51 0.08 19.84
N ALA A 77 9.82 0.20 18.57
CA ALA A 77 10.73 1.23 18.07
C ALA A 77 10.20 1.85 16.78
N TRP A 78 10.27 3.19 16.69
CA TRP A 78 9.90 3.95 15.50
C TRP A 78 11.14 4.39 14.74
N ARG A 79 11.19 4.04 13.46
CA ARG A 79 12.18 4.56 12.52
C ARG A 79 11.61 5.76 11.78
N VAL A 80 12.04 6.94 12.19
CA VAL A 80 11.59 8.21 11.63
C VAL A 80 12.70 8.78 10.74
N ASN A 81 12.46 8.79 9.43
CA ASN A 81 13.35 9.39 8.43
C ASN A 81 12.52 9.92 7.26
N VAL A 82 13.15 10.62 6.34
CA VAL A 82 12.47 11.24 5.20
C VAL A 82 11.61 10.23 4.42
N ALA A 83 12.11 9.00 4.19
CA ALA A 83 11.38 8.00 3.43
C ALA A 83 10.12 7.52 4.18
N THR A 84 10.25 7.16 5.48
CA THR A 84 9.10 6.73 6.30
C THR A 84 8.10 7.85 6.50
N LEU A 85 8.55 9.10 6.67
CA LEU A 85 7.67 10.26 6.81
C LEU A 85 6.91 10.58 5.51
N CYS A 86 7.58 10.55 4.35
CA CYS A 86 6.90 10.73 3.08
C CYS A 86 5.85 9.65 2.83
N LEU A 87 6.16 8.38 3.11
CA LEU A 87 5.19 7.27 3.01
C LEU A 87 4.02 7.46 3.98
N SER A 88 4.29 7.90 5.21
CA SER A 88 3.26 8.20 6.21
C SER A 88 2.38 9.38 5.79
N ALA A 89 2.95 10.44 5.21
CA ALA A 89 2.20 11.57 4.65
C ALA A 89 1.26 11.12 3.52
N LEU A 90 1.73 10.20 2.67
CA LEU A 90 0.90 9.62 1.62
C LEU A 90 -0.30 8.86 2.19
N VAL A 91 -0.06 7.99 3.19
CA VAL A 91 -1.12 7.17 3.81
C VAL A 91 -2.13 8.04 4.54
N ALA A 92 -1.69 8.97 5.40
CA ALA A 92 -2.58 9.84 6.15
C ALA A 92 -3.29 10.87 5.25
N GLY A 93 -2.60 11.44 4.25
CA GLY A 93 -3.19 12.39 3.32
C GLY A 93 -4.28 11.76 2.43
N VAL A 94 -4.02 10.59 1.86
CA VAL A 94 -5.04 9.83 1.12
C VAL A 94 -6.14 9.35 2.06
N GLY A 95 -5.80 8.93 3.28
CA GLY A 95 -6.74 8.53 4.34
C GLY A 95 -7.78 9.62 4.62
N ALA A 96 -7.33 10.86 4.85
CA ALA A 96 -8.23 11.99 5.10
C ALA A 96 -9.22 12.23 3.94
N LEU A 97 -8.76 12.14 2.69
CA LEU A 97 -9.61 12.27 1.50
C LEU A 97 -10.63 11.13 1.40
N VAL A 98 -10.18 9.89 1.63
CA VAL A 98 -11.05 8.70 1.59
C VAL A 98 -12.09 8.75 2.70
N LEU A 99 -11.71 9.13 3.93
CA LEU A 99 -12.63 9.25 5.06
C LEU A 99 -13.67 10.36 4.85
N HIS A 100 -13.26 11.48 4.22
CA HIS A 100 -14.18 12.51 3.79
C HIS A 100 -15.22 11.97 2.79
N PHE A 101 -14.76 11.25 1.78
CA PHE A 101 -15.63 10.65 0.77
C PHE A 101 -16.52 9.53 1.36
N ALA A 102 -15.97 8.67 2.21
CA ALA A 102 -16.70 7.59 2.88
C ALA A 102 -17.87 8.12 3.71
N GLY A 103 -17.67 9.23 4.44
CA GLY A 103 -18.73 9.85 5.21
C GLY A 103 -19.91 10.35 4.37
N THR A 104 -19.63 10.82 3.14
CA THR A 104 -20.68 11.22 2.17
C THR A 104 -21.31 9.99 1.50
N TYR A 105 -20.50 9.02 1.13
CA TYR A 105 -20.93 7.82 0.42
C TYR A 105 -21.86 6.92 1.26
N PHE A 106 -21.56 6.70 2.52
CA PHE A 106 -22.36 5.85 3.41
C PHE A 106 -23.49 6.60 4.12
N GLY A 107 -23.40 7.94 4.22
CA GLY A 107 -24.30 8.75 5.03
C GLY A 107 -24.15 8.49 6.54
N PRO A 108 -24.96 9.12 7.40
CA PRO A 108 -24.90 8.95 8.85
C PRO A 108 -25.61 7.68 9.31
N THR A 109 -24.95 6.53 9.17
CA THR A 109 -25.50 5.21 9.50
C THR A 109 -24.56 4.44 10.42
N PRO A 110 -25.06 3.44 11.19
CA PRO A 110 -24.21 2.55 11.98
C PRO A 110 -23.16 1.81 11.13
N LYS A 111 -23.49 1.53 9.86
CA LYS A 111 -22.57 0.94 8.90
C LYS A 111 -21.43 1.90 8.57
N ALA A 112 -21.73 3.18 8.30
CA ALA A 112 -20.73 4.21 8.05
C ALA A 112 -19.77 4.34 9.23
N ARG A 113 -20.30 4.39 10.45
CA ARG A 113 -19.50 4.51 11.67
C ARG A 113 -18.54 3.33 11.84
N ARG A 114 -19.03 2.08 11.65
CA ARG A 114 -18.18 0.88 11.69
C ARG A 114 -17.11 0.90 10.59
N ALA A 115 -17.48 1.23 9.36
CA ALA A 115 -16.54 1.30 8.24
C ALA A 115 -15.46 2.38 8.47
N ILE A 116 -15.84 3.59 8.91
CA ILE A 116 -14.90 4.67 9.21
C ILE A 116 -13.99 4.30 10.39
N GLY A 117 -14.55 3.70 11.45
CA GLY A 117 -13.77 3.23 12.60
C GLY A 117 -12.73 2.18 12.20
N THR A 118 -13.12 1.19 11.38
CA THR A 118 -12.20 0.17 10.89
C THR A 118 -11.17 0.75 9.92
N LEU A 119 -11.53 1.72 9.06
CA LEU A 119 -10.59 2.43 8.19
C LEU A 119 -9.52 3.20 8.99
N LEU A 120 -9.88 3.81 10.12
CA LEU A 120 -8.93 4.48 11.00
C LEU A 120 -7.96 3.51 11.69
N ILE A 121 -8.45 2.35 12.16
CA ILE A 121 -7.57 1.31 12.73
C ILE A 121 -6.65 0.76 11.64
N PHE A 122 -7.16 0.58 10.43
CA PHE A 122 -6.37 0.17 9.28
C PHE A 122 -5.30 1.21 8.92
N GLU A 123 -5.63 2.51 8.96
CA GLU A 123 -4.68 3.61 8.77
C GLU A 123 -3.58 3.57 9.82
N ALA A 124 -3.95 3.42 11.10
CA ALA A 124 -2.99 3.28 12.20
C ALA A 124 -2.05 2.08 11.99
N ALA A 125 -2.59 0.93 11.57
CA ALA A 125 -1.80 -0.26 11.29
C ALA A 125 -0.82 -0.02 10.12
N MET A 126 -1.22 0.70 9.07
CA MET A 126 -0.33 1.05 7.96
C MET A 126 0.76 2.04 8.39
N LEU A 127 0.41 3.06 9.17
CA LEU A 127 1.38 4.02 9.72
C LEU A 127 2.37 3.33 10.66
N GLY A 128 1.87 2.45 11.53
CA GLY A 128 2.71 1.63 12.40
C GLY A 128 3.66 0.72 11.62
N LEU A 129 3.19 0.07 10.55
CA LEU A 129 4.02 -0.74 9.66
C LEU A 129 5.16 0.07 9.03
N ILE A 130 4.86 1.28 8.54
CA ILE A 130 5.83 2.15 7.88
C ILE A 130 6.88 2.67 8.87
N LEU A 131 6.45 3.04 10.08
CA LEU A 131 7.32 3.62 11.10
C LEU A 131 8.07 2.57 11.92
N SER A 132 7.71 1.29 11.87
CA SER A 132 8.37 0.24 12.65
C SER A 132 9.85 0.10 12.28
N ASP A 133 10.73 0.08 13.29
CA ASP A 133 12.13 -0.33 13.15
C ASP A 133 12.37 -1.80 13.52
N ASP A 134 11.42 -2.44 14.17
CA ASP A 134 11.50 -3.83 14.64
C ASP A 134 10.72 -4.75 13.70
N LEU A 135 11.30 -5.91 13.34
CA LEU A 135 10.71 -6.90 12.43
C LEU A 135 9.40 -7.49 12.97
N PHE A 136 9.31 -7.77 14.28
CA PHE A 136 8.12 -8.36 14.88
C PHE A 136 7.01 -7.34 15.06
N MET A 137 7.36 -6.09 15.37
CA MET A 137 6.43 -4.98 15.40
C MET A 137 5.87 -4.70 13.99
N LEU A 138 6.72 -4.69 12.97
CA LEU A 138 6.30 -4.60 11.57
C LEU A 138 5.36 -5.75 11.21
N PHE A 139 5.67 -6.99 11.61
CA PHE A 139 4.82 -8.15 11.39
C PHE A 139 3.46 -8.00 12.09
N THR A 140 3.43 -7.51 13.32
CA THR A 140 2.19 -7.26 14.06
C THR A 140 1.27 -6.28 13.32
N PHE A 141 1.81 -5.16 12.84
CA PHE A 141 1.05 -4.22 12.02
C PHE A 141 0.69 -4.77 10.64
N TRP A 142 1.55 -5.60 10.06
CA TRP A 142 1.26 -6.33 8.83
C TRP A 142 0.01 -7.19 8.98
N GLU A 143 -0.10 -8.00 10.02
CA GLU A 143 -1.27 -8.82 10.29
C GLU A 143 -2.50 -7.98 10.67
N ALA A 144 -2.31 -6.90 11.43
CA ALA A 144 -3.40 -5.97 11.74
C ALA A 144 -4.02 -5.36 10.47
N THR A 145 -3.21 -5.01 9.44
CA THR A 145 -3.75 -4.55 8.14
C THR A 145 -4.55 -5.65 7.43
N GLY A 146 -4.12 -6.92 7.53
CA GLY A 146 -4.83 -8.06 6.96
C GLY A 146 -6.20 -8.26 7.62
N LEU A 147 -6.23 -8.25 8.95
CA LEU A 147 -7.46 -8.40 9.72
C LEU A 147 -8.45 -7.24 9.47
N CYS A 148 -7.98 -6.00 9.50
CA CYS A 148 -8.82 -4.85 9.18
C CYS A 148 -9.39 -4.95 7.75
N SER A 149 -8.58 -5.40 6.78
CA SER A 149 -9.05 -5.56 5.40
C SER A 149 -10.16 -6.60 5.28
N PHE A 150 -10.11 -7.70 6.03
CA PHE A 150 -11.18 -8.70 6.10
C PHE A 150 -12.51 -8.05 6.53
N PHE A 151 -12.51 -7.28 7.63
CA PHE A 151 -13.72 -6.59 8.09
C PHE A 151 -14.20 -5.52 7.11
N LEU A 152 -13.29 -4.82 6.45
CA LEU A 152 -13.62 -3.80 5.47
C LEU A 152 -14.22 -4.41 4.19
N ILE A 153 -13.63 -5.48 3.66
CA ILE A 153 -14.14 -6.16 2.46
C ILE A 153 -15.51 -6.79 2.75
N SER A 154 -15.70 -7.37 3.94
CA SER A 154 -16.96 -7.99 4.34
C SER A 154 -18.07 -7.01 4.76
N THR A 155 -17.86 -5.70 4.65
CA THR A 155 -18.81 -4.65 5.10
C THR A 155 -20.24 -4.79 4.51
N ASP A 156 -20.37 -5.37 3.33
CA ASP A 156 -21.66 -5.58 2.63
C ASP A 156 -22.11 -7.05 2.64
N SER A 157 -21.54 -7.92 3.46
CA SER A 157 -21.85 -9.35 3.51
C SER A 157 -23.32 -9.67 3.81
N ASP A 158 -24.01 -8.78 4.55
CA ASP A 158 -25.45 -8.90 4.81
C ASP A 158 -26.31 -8.85 3.54
N LYS A 159 -25.81 -8.20 2.48
CA LYS A 159 -26.50 -8.00 1.21
C LYS A 159 -25.98 -8.88 0.08
N ARG A 160 -24.74 -9.36 0.18
CA ARG A 160 -24.02 -10.07 -0.88
C ARG A 160 -23.16 -11.17 -0.27
N ALA A 161 -23.55 -12.42 -0.45
CA ALA A 161 -22.83 -13.59 0.05
C ALA A 161 -21.40 -13.73 -0.52
N ASP A 162 -21.18 -13.25 -1.77
CA ASP A 162 -19.88 -13.24 -2.44
C ASP A 162 -18.85 -12.37 -1.72
N THR A 163 -19.29 -11.33 -1.01
CA THR A 163 -18.42 -10.38 -0.29
C THR A 163 -17.67 -11.04 0.87
N PHE A 164 -18.35 -11.93 1.60
CA PHE A 164 -17.72 -12.66 2.71
C PHE A 164 -16.66 -13.66 2.20
N ALA A 165 -17.00 -14.40 1.13
CA ALA A 165 -16.05 -15.32 0.50
C ALA A 165 -14.81 -14.61 -0.04
N ALA A 166 -15.00 -13.44 -0.67
CA ALA A 166 -13.90 -12.60 -1.12
C ALA A 166 -13.02 -12.10 0.03
N ALA A 167 -13.62 -11.70 1.16
CA ALA A 167 -12.91 -11.28 2.36
C ALA A 167 -12.09 -12.44 2.96
N GLN A 168 -12.69 -13.64 3.07
CA GLN A 168 -11.98 -14.83 3.53
C GLN A 168 -10.81 -15.20 2.61
N GLN A 169 -11.02 -15.18 1.29
CA GLN A 169 -9.96 -15.44 0.32
C GLN A 169 -8.79 -14.48 0.49
N ALA A 170 -9.06 -13.17 0.61
CA ALA A 170 -8.03 -12.16 0.81
C ALA A 170 -7.25 -12.40 2.12
N LEU A 171 -7.95 -12.71 3.22
CA LEU A 171 -7.33 -13.00 4.50
C LEU A 171 -6.44 -14.25 4.43
N LEU A 172 -6.98 -15.37 3.92
CA LEU A 172 -6.25 -16.65 3.87
C LEU A 172 -5.00 -16.56 3.00
N VAL A 173 -5.06 -15.87 1.85
CA VAL A 173 -3.91 -15.69 0.97
C VAL A 173 -2.84 -14.82 1.64
N THR A 174 -3.23 -13.71 2.28
CA THR A 174 -2.26 -12.78 2.86
C THR A 174 -1.64 -13.33 4.15
N VAL A 175 -2.41 -13.99 5.02
CA VAL A 175 -1.90 -14.67 6.22
C VAL A 175 -1.04 -15.87 5.82
N GLY A 176 -1.50 -16.70 4.87
CA GLY A 176 -0.72 -17.84 4.38
C GLY A 176 0.66 -17.45 3.85
N GLY A 177 0.76 -16.31 3.16
CA GLY A 177 2.05 -15.76 2.72
C GLY A 177 2.88 -15.19 3.87
N ALA A 178 2.24 -14.63 4.90
CA ALA A 178 2.93 -14.01 6.02
C ALA A 178 3.55 -15.02 7.00
N LEU A 179 3.04 -16.25 7.08
CA LEU A 179 3.61 -17.27 7.97
C LEU A 179 5.07 -17.63 7.63
N PRO A 180 5.43 -17.92 6.38
CA PRO A 180 6.85 -18.08 6.01
C PRO A 180 7.68 -16.82 6.28
N MET A 181 7.11 -15.62 6.05
CA MET A 181 7.79 -14.35 6.34
C MET A 181 8.17 -14.23 7.81
N LEU A 182 7.29 -14.63 8.74
CA LEU A 182 7.60 -14.66 10.16
C LEU A 182 8.78 -15.59 10.46
N VAL A 183 8.82 -16.77 9.83
CA VAL A 183 9.96 -17.70 9.98
C VAL A 183 11.26 -17.03 9.48
N GLY A 184 11.21 -16.29 8.38
CA GLY A 184 12.35 -15.52 7.87
C GLY A 184 12.83 -14.46 8.87
N PHE A 185 11.91 -13.73 9.51
CA PHE A 185 12.24 -12.74 10.54
C PHE A 185 12.87 -13.40 11.78
N ILE A 186 12.31 -14.52 12.24
CA ILE A 186 12.87 -15.29 13.35
C ILE A 186 14.28 -15.77 13.02
N ALA A 187 14.50 -16.32 11.80
CA ALA A 187 15.82 -16.80 11.39
C ALA A 187 16.88 -15.69 11.39
N ILE A 188 16.55 -14.51 10.88
CA ILE A 188 17.44 -13.33 10.94
C ILE A 188 17.74 -12.99 12.40
N THR A 189 16.71 -12.81 13.21
CA THR A 189 16.83 -12.32 14.59
C THR A 189 17.65 -13.27 15.46
N LEU A 190 17.40 -14.59 15.40
CA LEU A 190 18.13 -15.57 16.20
C LEU A 190 19.61 -15.68 15.78
N THR A 191 19.91 -15.43 14.50
CA THR A 191 21.30 -15.56 14.02
C THR A 191 22.10 -14.26 14.24
N THR A 192 21.46 -13.09 14.11
CA THR A 192 22.14 -11.79 14.22
C THR A 192 22.07 -11.18 15.62
N GLY A 193 21.17 -11.68 16.48
CA GLY A 193 20.92 -11.10 17.81
C GLY A 193 20.18 -9.77 17.76
N THR A 194 19.56 -9.41 16.61
CA THR A 194 18.80 -8.15 16.51
C THR A 194 17.60 -8.31 15.55
N SER A 195 16.50 -7.64 15.89
CA SER A 195 15.30 -7.49 15.07
C SER A 195 15.18 -6.09 14.45
N SER A 196 16.13 -5.17 14.74
CA SER A 196 16.11 -3.80 14.25
C SER A 196 16.45 -3.72 12.77
N LEU A 197 15.53 -3.19 11.94
CA LEU A 197 15.75 -2.95 10.52
C LEU A 197 16.90 -2.00 10.23
N SER A 198 17.06 -0.96 11.04
CA SER A 198 18.16 0.00 10.88
C SER A 198 19.53 -0.61 11.25
N ALA A 199 19.58 -1.44 12.29
CA ALA A 199 20.80 -2.16 12.65
C ALA A 199 21.18 -3.19 11.58
N LEU A 200 20.21 -3.95 11.07
CA LEU A 200 20.40 -4.92 9.99
C LEU A 200 20.85 -4.25 8.69
N ALA A 201 20.32 -3.06 8.38
CA ALA A 201 20.76 -2.28 7.21
C ALA A 201 22.18 -1.72 7.36
N ALA A 202 22.59 -1.35 8.57
CA ALA A 202 23.94 -0.86 8.86
C ALA A 202 24.98 -1.99 8.87
N SER A 203 24.57 -3.21 9.26
CA SER A 203 25.43 -4.40 9.31
C SER A 203 24.67 -5.61 8.78
N PRO A 204 24.58 -5.78 7.44
CA PRO A 204 23.85 -6.87 6.83
C PRO A 204 24.38 -8.24 7.24
N PRO A 205 23.52 -9.24 7.46
CA PRO A 205 23.95 -10.60 7.81
C PRO A 205 24.68 -11.27 6.63
N PRO A 206 25.34 -12.45 6.86
CA PRO A 206 25.99 -13.18 5.78
C PRO A 206 25.04 -13.47 4.60
N VAL A 207 25.51 -13.41 3.34
CA VAL A 207 24.73 -13.56 2.10
C VAL A 207 23.88 -14.83 2.08
N THR A 208 24.38 -15.94 2.66
CA THR A 208 23.62 -17.19 2.77
C THR A 208 22.35 -17.00 3.60
N LEU A 209 22.45 -16.32 4.75
CA LEU A 209 21.29 -16.04 5.60
C LEU A 209 20.35 -15.04 4.93
N GLN A 210 20.88 -13.99 4.28
CA GLN A 210 20.08 -13.06 3.50
C GLN A 210 19.25 -13.80 2.44
N THR A 211 19.86 -14.74 1.71
CA THR A 211 19.18 -15.51 0.66
C THR A 211 18.07 -16.39 1.22
N ILE A 212 18.34 -17.11 2.32
CA ILE A 212 17.34 -17.96 2.99
C ILE A 212 16.19 -17.10 3.53
N ALA A 213 16.52 -16.03 4.23
CA ALA A 213 15.53 -15.12 4.78
C ALA A 213 14.67 -14.48 3.69
N LEU A 214 15.27 -14.00 2.61
CA LEU A 214 14.55 -13.44 1.47
C LEU A 214 13.60 -14.48 0.86
N ALA A 215 14.03 -15.74 0.66
CA ALA A 215 13.18 -16.80 0.15
C ALA A 215 11.94 -17.04 1.04
N LEU A 216 12.11 -16.95 2.36
CA LEU A 216 11.02 -17.10 3.33
C LEU A 216 10.13 -15.85 3.41
N ILE A 217 10.67 -14.66 3.21
CA ILE A 217 9.94 -13.38 3.28
C ILE A 217 9.13 -13.13 1.99
N LEU A 218 9.64 -13.56 0.83
CA LEU A 218 9.00 -13.32 -0.47
C LEU A 218 7.52 -13.74 -0.53
N PRO A 219 7.05 -14.89 -0.03
CA PRO A 219 5.63 -15.24 -0.04
C PRO A 219 4.73 -14.19 0.63
N GLY A 220 5.19 -13.58 1.73
CA GLY A 220 4.48 -12.48 2.40
C GLY A 220 4.35 -11.25 1.49
N ILE A 221 5.46 -10.84 0.87
CA ILE A 221 5.50 -9.73 -0.07
C ILE A 221 4.59 -9.99 -1.28
N LEU A 222 4.71 -11.16 -1.90
CA LEU A 222 3.96 -11.54 -3.10
C LEU A 222 2.46 -11.62 -2.83
N SER A 223 2.06 -12.18 -1.68
CA SER A 223 0.65 -12.29 -1.30
C SER A 223 0.01 -10.92 -1.06
N LYS A 224 0.65 -10.05 -0.26
CA LYS A 224 0.12 -8.74 0.10
C LYS A 224 0.10 -7.79 -1.10
N SER A 225 1.12 -7.84 -1.97
CA SER A 225 1.21 -7.02 -3.19
C SER A 225 0.61 -7.69 -4.43
N ALA A 226 -0.24 -8.69 -4.24
CA ALA A 226 -1.01 -9.34 -5.28
C ALA A 226 -0.16 -9.74 -6.51
N GLN A 227 0.99 -10.38 -6.28
CA GLN A 227 1.85 -10.89 -7.33
C GLN A 227 1.42 -12.30 -7.75
N VAL A 228 1.60 -12.64 -9.01
CA VAL A 228 1.40 -14.00 -9.53
C VAL A 228 2.32 -14.98 -8.77
N PRO A 229 1.80 -16.14 -8.30
CA PRO A 229 0.43 -16.67 -8.47
C PRO A 229 -0.58 -16.18 -7.41
N LEU A 230 -0.18 -15.41 -6.39
CA LEU A 230 -0.99 -15.05 -5.23
C LEU A 230 -1.85 -13.76 -5.44
N HIS A 231 -2.16 -13.41 -6.69
CA HIS A 231 -2.83 -12.15 -7.08
C HIS A 231 -4.36 -12.19 -7.04
N PHE A 232 -4.96 -13.37 -7.09
CA PHE A 232 -6.39 -13.58 -7.40
C PHE A 232 -7.35 -13.03 -6.36
N TRP A 233 -6.92 -12.77 -5.14
CA TRP A 233 -7.74 -12.16 -4.10
C TRP A 233 -8.08 -10.68 -4.38
N LEU A 234 -7.19 -9.96 -5.09
CA LEU A 234 -7.34 -8.51 -5.30
C LEU A 234 -8.56 -8.14 -6.17
N PRO A 235 -8.79 -8.78 -7.34
CA PRO A 235 -10.03 -8.56 -8.08
C PRO A 235 -11.28 -8.96 -7.29
N GLY A 236 -11.23 -10.05 -6.52
CA GLY A 236 -12.32 -10.48 -5.63
C GLY A 236 -12.66 -9.44 -4.56
N ALA A 237 -11.65 -8.75 -4.02
CA ALA A 237 -11.82 -7.70 -3.03
C ALA A 237 -12.58 -6.46 -3.56
N MET A 238 -12.81 -6.35 -4.88
CA MET A 238 -13.64 -5.28 -5.46
C MET A 238 -15.14 -5.43 -5.11
N ALA A 239 -15.54 -6.52 -4.48
CA ALA A 239 -16.86 -6.65 -3.86
C ALA A 239 -17.08 -5.62 -2.73
N ALA A 240 -16.03 -5.10 -2.10
CA ALA A 240 -16.09 -4.05 -1.08
C ALA A 240 -16.68 -2.73 -1.63
N PRO A 241 -17.29 -1.88 -0.79
CA PRO A 241 -17.67 -0.51 -1.16
C PRO A 241 -16.50 0.31 -1.72
N THR A 242 -16.81 1.23 -2.65
CA THR A 242 -15.78 1.97 -3.39
C THR A 242 -14.82 2.78 -2.51
N PRO A 243 -15.23 3.48 -1.42
CA PRO A 243 -14.30 4.18 -0.54
C PRO A 243 -13.26 3.24 0.09
N ILE A 244 -13.69 2.04 0.46
CA ILE A 244 -12.82 1.00 1.03
C ILE A 244 -11.80 0.54 -0.01
N SER A 245 -12.26 0.20 -1.23
CA SER A 245 -11.37 -0.18 -2.33
C SER A 245 -10.38 0.94 -2.69
N ALA A 246 -10.82 2.21 -2.64
CA ALA A 246 -9.97 3.36 -2.88
C ALA A 246 -8.79 3.41 -1.90
N TYR A 247 -8.99 3.15 -0.62
CA TYR A 247 -7.92 3.19 0.36
C TYR A 247 -7.02 1.95 0.30
N LEU A 248 -7.61 0.76 0.36
CA LEU A 248 -6.87 -0.51 0.41
C LEU A 248 -5.96 -0.71 -0.80
N HIS A 249 -6.45 -0.35 -2.00
CA HIS A 249 -5.79 -0.73 -3.26
C HIS A 249 -5.03 0.42 -3.94
N SER A 250 -5.13 1.66 -3.42
CA SER A 250 -4.37 2.80 -3.96
C SER A 250 -3.12 3.13 -3.15
N ALA A 251 -3.25 3.38 -1.85
CA ALA A 251 -2.19 3.98 -1.04
C ALA A 251 -1.64 3.06 0.06
N THR A 252 -2.32 1.95 0.38
CA THR A 252 -2.06 1.22 1.62
C THR A 252 -1.77 -0.27 1.42
N MET A 253 -2.72 -1.18 1.67
CA MET A 253 -2.52 -2.63 1.81
C MET A 253 -1.62 -3.27 0.74
N VAL A 254 -1.94 -3.05 -0.53
CA VAL A 254 -1.20 -3.68 -1.64
C VAL A 254 0.21 -3.14 -1.81
N LYS A 255 0.51 -1.99 -1.22
CA LYS A 255 1.84 -1.39 -1.20
C LYS A 255 2.71 -1.84 -0.03
N ALA A 256 2.13 -2.47 0.99
CA ALA A 256 2.88 -2.95 2.14
C ALA A 256 4.05 -3.88 1.73
N GLY A 257 3.82 -4.78 0.76
CA GLY A 257 4.90 -5.63 0.24
C GLY A 257 5.95 -4.86 -0.54
N ILE A 258 5.55 -3.86 -1.35
CA ILE A 258 6.52 -2.99 -2.04
C ILE A 258 7.33 -2.18 -1.01
N ILE A 259 6.69 -1.61 0.01
CA ILE A 259 7.36 -0.88 1.10
C ILE A 259 8.35 -1.79 1.82
N LEU A 260 7.96 -3.04 2.10
CA LEU A 260 8.87 -4.01 2.73
C LEU A 260 10.07 -4.33 1.81
N LEU A 261 9.88 -4.45 0.48
CA LEU A 261 11.00 -4.59 -0.45
C LEU A 261 11.96 -3.39 -0.37
N LEU A 262 11.43 -2.16 -0.32
CA LEU A 262 12.27 -0.97 -0.18
C LEU A 262 13.07 -0.98 1.12
N PHE A 263 12.49 -1.48 2.21
CA PHE A 263 13.17 -1.60 3.52
C PHE A 263 14.19 -2.73 3.57
N LEU A 264 13.94 -3.82 2.85
CA LEU A 264 14.85 -4.97 2.80
C LEU A 264 15.99 -4.81 1.78
N PHE A 265 15.90 -3.85 0.86
CA PHE A 265 16.94 -3.64 -0.15
C PHE A 265 18.34 -3.43 0.45
N PRO A 266 18.54 -2.59 1.48
CA PRO A 266 19.85 -2.44 2.11
C PRO A 266 20.36 -3.71 2.80
N ILE A 267 19.47 -4.66 3.11
CA ILE A 267 19.78 -5.89 3.85
C ILE A 267 20.01 -7.06 2.89
N CYS A 268 19.17 -7.22 1.87
CA CYS A 268 19.11 -8.41 1.00
C CYS A 268 19.30 -8.10 -0.50
N GLY A 269 19.44 -6.83 -0.87
CA GLY A 269 19.44 -6.41 -2.28
C GLY A 269 20.62 -6.91 -3.11
N GLU A 270 21.73 -7.26 -2.46
CA GLU A 270 22.94 -7.81 -3.11
C GLU A 270 22.86 -9.31 -3.37
N THR A 271 21.82 -10.01 -2.89
CA THR A 271 21.67 -11.44 -3.13
C THR A 271 21.26 -11.72 -4.58
N TRP A 272 21.79 -12.79 -5.15
CA TRP A 272 21.40 -13.25 -6.50
C TRP A 272 19.88 -13.49 -6.61
N LEU A 273 19.26 -13.96 -5.51
CA LEU A 273 17.84 -14.27 -5.44
C LEU A 273 16.97 -13.04 -5.61
N TRP A 274 17.46 -11.85 -5.21
CA TRP A 274 16.71 -10.59 -5.32
C TRP A 274 16.23 -10.37 -6.75
N SER A 275 17.15 -10.24 -7.69
CA SER A 275 16.79 -9.98 -9.09
C SER A 275 16.21 -11.21 -9.77
N ALA A 276 16.76 -12.41 -9.48
CA ALA A 276 16.31 -13.67 -10.09
C ALA A 276 14.87 -14.05 -9.73
N ALA A 277 14.35 -13.63 -8.57
CA ALA A 277 12.97 -13.86 -8.19
C ALA A 277 12.06 -12.69 -8.60
N LEU A 278 12.44 -11.45 -8.26
CA LEU A 278 11.56 -10.29 -8.41
C LEU A 278 11.31 -9.89 -9.87
N VAL A 279 12.32 -9.96 -10.73
CA VAL A 279 12.15 -9.56 -12.15
C VAL A 279 11.19 -10.50 -12.89
N PRO A 280 11.34 -11.84 -12.86
CA PRO A 280 10.41 -12.73 -13.54
C PRO A 280 9.00 -12.71 -12.96
N LEU A 281 8.87 -12.71 -11.62
CA LEU A 281 7.56 -12.66 -10.96
C LEU A 281 6.83 -11.35 -11.22
N GLY A 282 7.54 -10.23 -11.14
CA GLY A 282 7.00 -8.92 -11.48
C GLY A 282 6.58 -8.82 -12.95
N THR A 283 7.39 -9.38 -13.88
CA THR A 283 7.07 -9.42 -15.32
C THR A 283 5.81 -10.24 -15.57
N ALA A 284 5.73 -11.45 -15.03
CA ALA A 284 4.54 -12.29 -15.16
C ALA A 284 3.29 -11.57 -14.61
N THR A 285 3.42 -10.90 -13.46
CA THR A 285 2.33 -10.14 -12.83
C THR A 285 1.91 -8.94 -13.68
N CYS A 286 2.88 -8.17 -14.18
CA CYS A 286 2.64 -6.99 -15.00
C CYS A 286 1.87 -7.35 -16.28
N LEU A 287 2.33 -8.35 -17.01
CA LEU A 287 1.72 -8.82 -18.25
C LEU A 287 0.34 -9.44 -18.01
N TRP A 288 0.21 -10.30 -17.00
CA TRP A 288 -1.05 -10.94 -16.68
C TRP A 288 -2.12 -9.93 -16.26
N GLY A 289 -1.76 -9.00 -15.37
CA GLY A 289 -2.68 -7.94 -14.93
C GLY A 289 -3.11 -7.02 -16.09
N ALA A 290 -2.19 -6.65 -16.98
CA ALA A 290 -2.49 -5.84 -18.15
C ALA A 290 -3.42 -6.59 -19.14
N TYR A 291 -3.12 -7.85 -19.44
CA TYR A 291 -3.96 -8.69 -20.30
C TYR A 291 -5.39 -8.84 -19.75
N ARG A 292 -5.53 -9.10 -18.45
CA ARG A 292 -6.85 -9.23 -17.82
C ARG A 292 -7.62 -7.91 -17.80
N ALA A 293 -6.93 -6.78 -17.63
CA ALA A 293 -7.56 -5.46 -17.65
C ALA A 293 -8.22 -5.11 -18.99
N LEU A 294 -7.66 -5.57 -20.12
CA LEU A 294 -8.20 -5.32 -21.46
C LEU A 294 -9.60 -5.96 -21.70
N GLY A 295 -9.88 -7.06 -21.02
CA GLY A 295 -11.16 -7.78 -21.17
C GLY A 295 -12.27 -7.35 -20.21
N GLU A 296 -12.01 -6.37 -19.33
CA GLU A 296 -12.97 -6.01 -18.28
C GLU A 296 -13.91 -4.87 -18.71
N ASP A 297 -15.21 -5.09 -18.60
CA ASP A 297 -16.24 -4.06 -18.82
C ASP A 297 -16.63 -3.32 -17.53
N ASP A 298 -16.46 -3.93 -16.34
CA ASP A 298 -16.63 -3.23 -15.05
C ASP A 298 -15.39 -2.38 -14.75
N ILE A 299 -15.56 -1.04 -14.74
CA ILE A 299 -14.46 -0.08 -14.49
C ILE A 299 -13.74 -0.31 -13.17
N LYS A 300 -14.42 -0.87 -12.15
CA LYS A 300 -13.80 -1.16 -10.85
C LYS A 300 -12.90 -2.40 -10.93
N LEU A 301 -13.32 -3.44 -11.67
CA LEU A 301 -12.49 -4.62 -11.95
C LEU A 301 -11.33 -4.29 -12.86
N LEU A 302 -11.55 -3.47 -13.90
CA LEU A 302 -10.48 -2.93 -14.75
C LEU A 302 -9.42 -2.22 -13.89
N MET A 303 -9.83 -1.38 -12.94
CA MET A 303 -8.91 -0.70 -12.03
C MET A 303 -8.17 -1.66 -11.10
N ALA A 304 -8.79 -2.77 -10.69
CA ALA A 304 -8.11 -3.81 -9.91
C ALA A 304 -7.02 -4.51 -10.72
N TRP A 305 -7.33 -4.97 -11.92
CA TRP A 305 -6.36 -5.64 -12.79
C TRP A 305 -5.22 -4.71 -13.22
N SER A 306 -5.53 -3.45 -13.52
CA SER A 306 -4.48 -2.46 -13.78
C SER A 306 -3.63 -2.16 -12.54
N THR A 307 -4.17 -2.33 -11.31
CA THR A 307 -3.37 -2.25 -10.07
C THR A 307 -2.44 -3.44 -9.96
N VAL A 308 -2.90 -4.68 -10.21
CA VAL A 308 -2.03 -5.88 -10.27
C VAL A 308 -0.86 -5.66 -11.23
N SER A 309 -1.16 -5.20 -12.45
CA SER A 309 -0.11 -4.92 -13.46
C SER A 309 0.92 -3.89 -12.97
N GLN A 310 0.46 -2.79 -12.39
CA GLN A 310 1.35 -1.71 -11.94
C GLN A 310 2.14 -2.07 -10.68
N LEU A 311 1.60 -2.93 -9.81
CA LEU A 311 2.38 -3.52 -8.71
C LEU A 311 3.47 -4.44 -9.25
N GLY A 312 3.19 -5.23 -10.30
CA GLY A 312 4.20 -6.01 -11.02
C GLY A 312 5.32 -5.13 -11.56
N LEU A 313 4.98 -3.98 -12.16
CA LEU A 313 5.95 -2.99 -12.63
C LEU A 313 6.85 -2.47 -11.50
N MET A 314 6.30 -2.20 -10.32
CA MET A 314 7.09 -1.78 -9.15
C MET A 314 8.03 -2.90 -8.68
N VAL A 315 7.57 -4.14 -8.69
CA VAL A 315 8.39 -5.32 -8.32
C VAL A 315 9.53 -5.52 -9.31
N ILE A 316 9.28 -5.42 -10.64
CA ILE A 316 10.36 -5.46 -11.66
C ILE A 316 11.38 -4.38 -11.35
N THR A 317 10.91 -3.13 -11.15
CA THR A 317 11.81 -1.99 -10.94
C THR A 317 12.65 -2.16 -9.68
N ALA A 318 12.05 -2.56 -8.56
CA ALA A 318 12.81 -2.86 -7.33
C ALA A 318 13.77 -4.05 -7.51
N GLY A 319 13.35 -5.05 -8.29
CA GLY A 319 14.11 -6.26 -8.61
C GLY A 319 15.38 -6.00 -9.42
N LEU A 320 15.52 -4.84 -10.08
CA LEU A 320 16.77 -4.45 -10.77
C LEU A 320 17.95 -4.25 -9.80
N GLY A 321 17.73 -4.19 -8.49
CA GLY A 321 18.76 -4.26 -7.47
C GLY A 321 19.76 -3.09 -7.46
N THR A 322 19.36 -1.90 -7.89
CA THR A 322 20.20 -0.70 -7.83
C THR A 322 19.53 0.41 -7.06
N ASP A 323 20.32 1.26 -6.36
CA ASP A 323 19.79 2.42 -5.60
C ASP A 323 18.85 3.27 -6.43
N LEU A 324 19.18 3.47 -7.67
CA LEU A 324 18.40 4.32 -8.56
C LEU A 324 17.11 3.64 -9.03
N ALA A 325 17.10 2.31 -9.15
CA ALA A 325 15.89 1.53 -9.40
C ALA A 325 14.96 1.57 -8.18
N ILE A 326 15.50 1.49 -6.97
CA ILE A 326 14.75 1.65 -5.72
C ILE A 326 14.11 3.05 -5.62
N ARG A 327 14.85 4.09 -5.96
CA ARG A 327 14.31 5.47 -6.03
C ARG A 327 13.23 5.60 -7.09
N ALA A 328 13.40 4.97 -8.26
CA ALA A 328 12.39 4.95 -9.32
C ALA A 328 11.12 4.20 -8.88
N ALA A 329 11.25 3.04 -8.24
CA ALA A 329 10.15 2.28 -7.67
C ALA A 329 9.40 3.10 -6.60
N THR A 330 10.14 3.80 -5.73
CA THR A 330 9.58 4.68 -4.71
C THR A 330 8.78 5.83 -5.34
N LEU A 331 9.35 6.55 -6.30
CA LEU A 331 8.64 7.64 -7.00
C LEU A 331 7.38 7.12 -7.70
N TYR A 332 7.47 5.95 -8.35
CA TYR A 332 6.32 5.33 -9.00
C TYR A 332 5.24 4.88 -8.00
N LEU A 333 5.63 4.41 -6.81
CA LEU A 333 4.71 4.11 -5.71
C LEU A 333 3.88 5.34 -5.32
N PHE A 334 4.53 6.51 -5.17
CA PHE A 334 3.84 7.78 -4.87
C PHE A 334 2.88 8.20 -5.98
N ALA A 335 3.37 8.25 -7.23
CA ALA A 335 2.55 8.61 -8.38
C ALA A 335 1.31 7.70 -8.50
N HIS A 336 1.53 6.38 -8.40
CA HIS A 336 0.48 5.38 -8.44
C HIS A 336 -0.54 5.55 -7.31
N ALA A 337 -0.11 5.84 -6.08
CA ALA A 337 -1.03 6.03 -4.97
C ALA A 337 -1.99 7.19 -5.22
N ILE A 338 -1.47 8.32 -5.70
CA ILE A 338 -2.23 9.54 -5.94
C ILE A 338 -3.27 9.33 -7.05
N PHE A 339 -2.83 8.88 -8.25
CA PHE A 339 -3.78 8.74 -9.35
C PHE A 339 -4.77 7.59 -9.12
N LYS A 340 -4.38 6.49 -8.49
CA LYS A 340 -5.29 5.38 -8.19
C LYS A 340 -6.33 5.76 -7.13
N ALA A 341 -5.93 6.45 -6.06
CA ALA A 341 -6.89 6.94 -5.07
C ALA A 341 -7.96 7.82 -5.73
N GLY A 342 -7.53 8.80 -6.51
CA GLY A 342 -8.45 9.69 -7.21
C GLY A 342 -9.32 8.97 -8.25
N LEU A 343 -8.78 8.01 -9.00
CA LEU A 343 -9.56 7.23 -9.97
C LEU A 343 -10.60 6.34 -9.28
N PHE A 344 -10.25 5.64 -8.17
CA PHE A 344 -11.25 4.87 -7.41
C PHE A 344 -12.35 5.76 -6.81
N LEU A 345 -11.99 6.93 -6.25
CA LEU A 345 -12.99 7.89 -5.77
C LEU A 345 -13.84 8.42 -6.93
N GLY A 346 -13.23 8.66 -8.10
CA GLY A 346 -13.92 9.03 -9.34
C GLY A 346 -14.91 7.96 -9.80
N ILE A 347 -14.54 6.68 -9.74
CA ILE A 347 -15.44 5.55 -10.03
C ILE A 347 -16.63 5.55 -9.09
N GLY A 348 -16.42 5.83 -7.79
CA GLY A 348 -17.52 5.97 -6.85
C GLY A 348 -18.48 7.11 -7.22
N GLY A 349 -17.95 8.23 -7.72
CA GLY A 349 -18.75 9.33 -8.26
C GLY A 349 -19.49 8.96 -9.55
N ILE A 350 -18.84 8.25 -10.46
CA ILE A 350 -19.45 7.75 -11.71
C ILE A 350 -20.60 6.81 -11.39
N ASP A 351 -20.39 5.82 -10.52
CA ASP A 351 -21.40 4.85 -10.10
C ASP A 351 -22.64 5.55 -9.50
N HIS A 352 -22.40 6.61 -8.73
CA HIS A 352 -23.49 7.41 -8.14
C HIS A 352 -24.28 8.21 -9.18
N VAL A 353 -23.63 8.78 -10.20
CA VAL A 353 -24.25 9.62 -11.24
C VAL A 353 -24.87 8.80 -12.36
N ALA A 354 -24.19 7.74 -12.78
CA ALA A 354 -24.59 6.93 -13.93
C ALA A 354 -25.39 5.67 -13.56
N HIS A 355 -25.40 5.28 -12.27
CA HIS A 355 -26.00 4.05 -11.75
C HIS A 355 -25.52 2.78 -12.47
N THR A 356 -24.31 2.83 -13.04
CA THR A 356 -23.65 1.69 -13.70
C THR A 356 -22.14 1.86 -13.66
N ARG A 357 -21.44 0.73 -13.64
CA ARG A 357 -19.98 0.65 -13.75
C ARG A 357 -19.52 0.02 -15.06
N ASN A 358 -20.46 -0.41 -15.91
CA ASN A 358 -20.13 -1.04 -17.19
C ASN A 358 -19.73 0.01 -18.22
N LEU A 359 -18.51 -0.09 -18.75
CA LEU A 359 -17.97 0.83 -19.76
C LEU A 359 -18.86 0.91 -21.00
N SER A 360 -19.37 -0.23 -21.46
CA SER A 360 -20.27 -0.34 -22.61
C SER A 360 -21.59 0.43 -22.42
N ALA A 361 -22.02 0.64 -21.18
CA ALA A 361 -23.24 1.37 -20.84
C ALA A 361 -22.98 2.83 -20.42
N LEU A 362 -21.71 3.22 -20.22
CA LEU A 362 -21.36 4.59 -19.84
C LEU A 362 -21.35 5.50 -21.05
N GLY A 363 -22.09 6.61 -20.94
CA GLY A 363 -22.13 7.65 -21.99
C GLY A 363 -22.52 9.01 -21.42
N GLY A 364 -22.02 10.08 -22.05
CA GLY A 364 -22.41 11.44 -21.75
C GLY A 364 -21.95 12.00 -20.40
N LEU A 365 -20.97 11.39 -19.72
CA LEU A 365 -20.46 11.80 -18.42
C LEU A 365 -20.00 13.28 -18.43
N GLY A 366 -19.32 13.71 -19.50
CA GLY A 366 -18.87 15.09 -19.67
C GLY A 366 -19.99 16.12 -19.67
N ARG A 367 -21.23 15.72 -20.04
CA ARG A 367 -22.41 16.60 -19.98
C ARG A 367 -23.11 16.54 -18.63
N ARG A 368 -23.17 15.36 -18.01
CA ARG A 368 -23.91 15.12 -16.75
C ARG A 368 -23.11 15.56 -15.53
N ALA A 369 -21.79 15.36 -15.55
CA ALA A 369 -20.88 15.67 -14.43
C ALA A 369 -19.52 16.17 -14.97
N PRO A 370 -19.45 17.39 -15.55
CA PRO A 370 -18.25 17.87 -16.25
C PRO A 370 -17.02 17.95 -15.34
N ALA A 371 -17.16 18.39 -14.10
CA ALA A 371 -16.05 18.46 -13.16
C ALA A 371 -15.47 17.06 -12.84
N LEU A 372 -16.34 16.06 -12.64
CA LEU A 372 -15.92 14.69 -12.42
C LEU A 372 -15.21 14.13 -13.65
N ALA A 373 -15.75 14.37 -14.85
CA ALA A 373 -15.14 13.92 -16.10
C ALA A 373 -13.74 14.52 -16.30
N VAL A 374 -13.54 15.80 -16.02
CA VAL A 374 -12.24 16.46 -16.10
C VAL A 374 -11.25 15.85 -15.09
N VAL A 375 -11.64 15.71 -13.83
CA VAL A 375 -10.76 15.12 -12.80
C VAL A 375 -10.36 13.69 -13.16
N VAL A 376 -11.31 12.85 -13.58
CA VAL A 376 -11.02 11.47 -14.00
C VAL A 376 -10.09 11.45 -15.22
N ALA A 377 -10.31 12.34 -16.21
CA ALA A 377 -9.44 12.43 -17.38
C ALA A 377 -8.01 12.85 -17.04
N LEU A 378 -7.82 13.82 -16.12
CA LEU A 378 -6.49 14.24 -15.67
C LEU A 378 -5.76 13.12 -14.91
N LEU A 379 -6.47 12.39 -14.05
CA LEU A 379 -5.91 11.26 -13.30
C LEU A 379 -5.60 10.07 -14.21
N ALA A 380 -6.46 9.79 -15.20
CA ALA A 380 -6.21 8.79 -16.23
C ALA A 380 -5.01 9.19 -17.10
N GLY A 381 -4.86 10.46 -17.47
CA GLY A 381 -3.69 11.00 -18.15
C GLY A 381 -2.40 10.81 -17.33
N SER A 382 -2.46 11.04 -16.00
CA SER A 382 -1.33 10.73 -15.10
C SER A 382 -1.02 9.23 -15.06
N MET A 383 -2.04 8.37 -14.99
CA MET A 383 -1.87 6.92 -15.04
C MET A 383 -1.29 6.47 -16.38
N ALA A 384 -1.72 7.07 -17.50
CA ALA A 384 -1.16 6.82 -18.82
C ALA A 384 0.29 7.29 -18.96
N GLY A 385 0.75 8.23 -18.15
CA GLY A 385 2.10 8.78 -18.23
C GLY A 385 2.20 9.89 -19.26
N LEU A 386 1.18 10.73 -19.38
CA LEU A 386 1.22 11.91 -20.22
C LEU A 386 1.97 13.06 -19.51
N PRO A 387 2.83 13.84 -20.21
CA PRO A 387 3.36 15.08 -19.67
C PRO A 387 2.22 16.09 -19.43
N PRO A 388 2.25 16.93 -18.39
CA PRO A 388 3.31 17.15 -17.38
C PRO A 388 3.10 16.37 -16.07
N PHE A 389 2.31 15.30 -16.06
CA PHE A 389 1.93 14.61 -14.84
C PHE A 389 3.07 13.82 -14.19
N VAL A 390 3.01 13.63 -12.85
CA VAL A 390 3.98 12.86 -12.07
C VAL A 390 4.10 11.40 -12.56
N GLY A 391 3.01 10.84 -13.10
CA GLY A 391 3.02 9.53 -13.73
C GLY A 391 3.98 9.42 -14.92
N PHE A 392 4.15 10.47 -15.72
CA PHE A 392 5.15 10.53 -16.79
C PHE A 392 6.57 10.49 -16.23
N LEU A 393 6.89 11.39 -15.29
CA LEU A 393 8.23 11.48 -14.69
C LEU A 393 8.67 10.16 -14.06
N SER A 394 7.76 9.50 -13.34
CA SER A 394 8.04 8.23 -12.67
C SER A 394 8.29 7.09 -13.66
N LYS A 395 7.50 7.00 -14.74
CA LYS A 395 7.68 6.00 -15.80
C LYS A 395 8.94 6.24 -16.61
N GLU A 396 9.24 7.49 -16.94
CA GLU A 396 10.49 7.86 -17.62
C GLU A 396 11.71 7.43 -16.81
N LEU A 397 11.70 7.65 -15.49
CA LEU A 397 12.79 7.23 -14.61
C LEU A 397 12.95 5.71 -14.59
N VAL A 398 11.84 4.95 -14.57
CA VAL A 398 11.85 3.49 -14.68
C VAL A 398 12.47 3.05 -16.01
N LEU A 399 12.03 3.60 -17.13
CA LEU A 399 12.53 3.24 -18.47
C LEU A 399 14.02 3.57 -18.64
N LYS A 400 14.49 4.74 -18.19
CA LYS A 400 15.92 5.11 -18.24
C LYS A 400 16.82 4.11 -17.50
N LYS A 401 16.31 3.45 -16.46
CA LYS A 401 17.09 2.51 -15.66
C LYS A 401 17.11 1.10 -16.21
N LEU A 402 16.10 0.72 -16.94
CA LEU A 402 16.09 -0.55 -17.68
C LEU A 402 17.29 -0.66 -18.62
N LEU A 403 17.64 0.42 -19.30
CA LEU A 403 18.73 0.47 -20.28
C LEU A 403 20.14 0.23 -19.66
N MET A 404 20.25 0.08 -18.33
CA MET A 404 21.51 -0.08 -17.61
C MET A 404 21.61 -1.39 -16.79
N ALA A 405 20.69 -2.34 -16.98
CA ALA A 405 20.64 -3.61 -16.24
C ALA A 405 21.47 -4.73 -16.92
N ASP A 406 21.68 -5.84 -16.21
CA ASP A 406 22.30 -7.06 -16.72
C ASP A 406 21.56 -7.57 -17.98
N PRO A 407 22.25 -7.96 -19.07
CA PRO A 407 21.62 -8.24 -20.37
C PRO A 407 20.44 -9.21 -20.34
N PHE A 408 20.52 -10.33 -19.60
CA PHE A 408 19.43 -11.32 -19.60
C PHE A 408 18.20 -10.85 -18.81
N LEU A 409 18.40 -10.30 -17.62
CA LEU A 409 17.31 -9.74 -16.79
C LEU A 409 16.78 -8.45 -17.37
N HIS A 410 17.63 -7.69 -18.08
CA HIS A 410 17.27 -6.51 -18.86
C HIS A 410 16.19 -6.81 -19.90
N ASP A 411 16.41 -7.79 -20.77
CA ASP A 411 15.48 -8.12 -21.85
C ASP A 411 14.10 -8.53 -21.31
N LEU A 412 14.09 -9.33 -20.24
CA LEU A 412 12.85 -9.74 -19.57
C LEU A 412 12.13 -8.56 -18.91
N ALA A 413 12.86 -7.67 -18.25
CA ALA A 413 12.31 -6.48 -17.64
C ALA A 413 11.79 -5.48 -18.68
N VAL A 414 12.53 -5.27 -19.78
CA VAL A 414 12.09 -4.45 -20.93
C VAL A 414 10.81 -5.01 -21.51
N LEU A 415 10.75 -6.31 -21.77
CA LEU A 415 9.54 -6.98 -22.26
C LEU A 415 8.35 -6.73 -21.32
N GLY A 416 8.53 -6.98 -20.02
CA GLY A 416 7.47 -6.80 -19.03
C GLY A 416 6.98 -5.36 -18.94
N ILE A 417 7.89 -4.39 -18.95
CA ILE A 417 7.54 -2.97 -18.79
C ILE A 417 6.94 -2.41 -20.10
N VAL A 418 7.57 -2.64 -21.23
CA VAL A 418 7.10 -2.08 -22.51
C VAL A 418 5.75 -2.67 -22.90
N LEU A 419 5.60 -4.01 -22.86
CA LEU A 419 4.32 -4.64 -23.17
C LEU A 419 3.26 -4.33 -22.11
N GLY A 420 3.61 -4.38 -20.83
CA GLY A 420 2.67 -4.07 -19.74
C GLY A 420 2.14 -2.64 -19.82
N LEU A 421 3.01 -1.66 -20.09
CA LEU A 421 2.59 -0.27 -20.31
C LEU A 421 1.74 -0.13 -21.58
N SER A 422 2.14 -0.76 -22.69
CA SER A 422 1.40 -0.73 -23.94
C SER A 422 -0.01 -1.28 -23.78
N LEU A 423 -0.17 -2.45 -23.14
CA LEU A 423 -1.47 -3.08 -22.91
C LEU A 423 -2.38 -2.25 -21.99
N ILE A 424 -1.82 -1.58 -20.98
CA ILE A 424 -2.62 -0.70 -20.09
C ILE A 424 -3.13 0.55 -20.83
N HIS A 425 -2.39 1.03 -21.84
CA HIS A 425 -2.81 2.20 -22.61
C HIS A 425 -3.87 1.90 -23.68
N ILE A 426 -3.97 0.65 -24.12
CA ILE A 426 -5.01 0.22 -25.07
C ILE A 426 -6.36 0.12 -24.36
#